data_334eaaaadfd2e0bc07a48632b84ee995
#
_entry.id   334eaaaadfd2e0bc07a48632b84ee995
#
_cell.length_a   1.000
_cell.length_b   1.000
_cell.length_c   1.000
_cell.angle_alpha   90.00
_cell.angle_beta   90.00
_cell.angle_gamma   90.00
#
_symmetry.space_group_name_H-M   'P 1'
#
loop_
_entity.id
_entity.type
_entity.pdbx_description
1 polymer ?
#
loop_
_entity_poly.entity_id
_entity_poly.type
_entity_poly.pdbx_seq_one_letter_code
_entity_poly.pdbx_strand_id
1 'polypeptide(L)'
;MGLGRSMFADHYPVFRRHPALFKVVAACDLLKERRDIVAKDYPDCKMFRQFADMLDERDIDLVDIATCTSDHVKHAMMSLKKGYWTLLETPMALTLDDAQLLRGQAQKSMNRLLVLQRGLFAPDFQLAKMMMTDPRLGQVHQVRIRKEDFIRRDDWQCVKRLGGGAAYYAMTDLLIQAMRLLPSPPVQMWSELKRLASLGDAEDYAHVCLKTRDYVSADVEFNGGCLASERSPSFEIRAERGVFKVAAGATEGVLSVIDPKFSFPRRRSSVRTPPLKDMHEEFPVQTCAVSLPKGTLHGPSAFWKHVYDTVRTAAPFPLQLEDTIEAVKLAHLMKKTSPFGK
;
A
#
# COMPACT_ATOMS: atom_id res chain seq x y z
N MET A 1 -4.29 -2.85 19.94
CA MET A 1 -5.61 -3.53 19.88
C MET A 1 -5.67 -4.46 18.69
N GLY A 2 -6.02 -5.76 18.92
CA GLY A 2 -5.97 -6.79 17.90
C GLY A 2 -4.57 -7.39 17.75
N LEU A 3 -4.30 -8.48 18.47
CA LEU A 3 -3.01 -9.19 18.47
C LEU A 3 -3.02 -10.30 17.41
N GLY A 4 -3.35 -9.92 16.17
CA GLY A 4 -3.38 -10.83 15.04
C GLY A 4 -2.04 -10.97 14.33
N ARG A 5 -2.06 -11.63 13.16
CA ARG A 5 -0.87 -11.88 12.35
C ARG A 5 -0.15 -10.59 11.96
N SER A 6 -0.87 -9.54 11.52
CA SER A 6 -0.28 -8.26 11.15
C SER A 6 0.50 -7.64 12.31
N MET A 7 -0.08 -7.64 13.52
CA MET A 7 0.61 -7.16 14.72
C MET A 7 1.92 -7.90 14.94
N PHE A 8 1.92 -9.25 14.96
CA PHE A 8 3.12 -10.02 15.24
C PHE A 8 4.15 -10.03 14.12
N ALA A 9 3.72 -9.95 12.86
CA ALA A 9 4.64 -9.96 11.72
C ALA A 9 5.26 -8.58 11.45
N ASP A 10 4.50 -7.51 11.64
CA ASP A 10 4.83 -6.20 11.08
C ASP A 10 5.05 -5.10 12.13
N HIS A 11 4.29 -5.08 13.24
CA HIS A 11 4.38 -4.02 14.26
C HIS A 11 5.31 -4.42 15.40
N TYR A 12 5.05 -5.55 15.99
CA TYR A 12 5.76 -6.06 17.15
C TYR A 12 7.29 -6.15 17.00
N PRO A 13 7.85 -6.62 15.84
CA PRO A 13 9.29 -6.63 15.65
C PRO A 13 9.92 -5.24 15.64
N VAL A 14 9.18 -4.20 15.29
CA VAL A 14 9.68 -2.81 15.32
C VAL A 14 9.74 -2.31 16.74
N PHE A 15 8.71 -2.55 17.57
CA PHE A 15 8.72 -2.15 18.98
C PHE A 15 9.89 -2.79 19.73
N ARG A 16 10.18 -4.05 19.46
CA ARG A 16 11.33 -4.76 20.04
C ARG A 16 12.69 -4.22 19.60
N ARG A 17 12.80 -3.78 18.34
CA ARG A 17 14.06 -3.21 17.79
C ARG A 17 14.31 -1.78 18.23
N HIS A 18 13.27 -1.05 18.59
CA HIS A 18 13.34 0.37 18.93
C HIS A 18 12.75 0.68 20.33
N PRO A 19 13.23 0.02 21.41
CA PRO A 19 12.67 0.20 22.76
C PRO A 19 12.86 1.62 23.32
N ALA A 20 13.80 2.39 22.78
CA ALA A 20 13.98 3.79 23.14
C ALA A 20 12.88 4.71 22.57
N LEU A 21 12.17 4.29 21.51
CA LEU A 21 11.12 5.07 20.89
C LEU A 21 9.72 4.61 21.31
N PHE A 22 9.54 3.29 21.55
CA PHE A 22 8.25 2.68 21.81
C PHE A 22 8.26 1.82 23.06
N LYS A 23 7.26 2.02 23.91
CA LYS A 23 6.97 1.19 25.06
C LYS A 23 5.56 0.63 24.93
N VAL A 24 5.40 -0.68 24.96
CA VAL A 24 4.09 -1.34 24.97
C VAL A 24 3.57 -1.35 26.39
N VAL A 25 2.58 -0.52 26.70
CA VAL A 25 2.02 -0.34 28.05
C VAL A 25 0.70 -1.07 28.25
N ALA A 26 -0.04 -1.30 27.17
CA ALA A 26 -1.32 -2.00 27.19
C ALA A 26 -1.51 -2.83 25.92
N ALA A 27 -2.12 -4.00 26.04
CA ALA A 27 -2.45 -4.87 24.92
C ALA A 27 -3.85 -5.47 25.08
N CYS A 28 -4.60 -5.52 23.98
CA CYS A 28 -5.98 -6.00 24.00
C CYS A 28 -6.25 -6.97 22.86
N ASP A 29 -6.78 -8.13 23.18
CA ASP A 29 -7.34 -9.12 22.24
C ASP A 29 -8.41 -9.95 22.96
N LEU A 30 -9.38 -10.47 22.24
CA LEU A 30 -10.39 -11.38 22.80
C LEU A 30 -9.78 -12.73 23.22
N LEU A 31 -8.77 -13.19 22.46
CA LEU A 31 -8.13 -14.49 22.66
C LEU A 31 -7.05 -14.39 23.74
N LYS A 32 -7.18 -15.22 24.79
CA LYS A 32 -6.24 -15.23 25.92
C LYS A 32 -4.82 -15.62 25.47
N GLU A 33 -4.71 -16.63 24.65
CA GLU A 33 -3.42 -17.12 24.13
C GLU A 33 -2.59 -16.05 23.43
N ARG A 34 -3.23 -15.11 22.73
CA ARG A 34 -2.55 -13.99 22.09
C ARG A 34 -2.06 -12.95 23.09
N ARG A 35 -2.87 -12.68 24.13
CA ARG A 35 -2.45 -11.82 25.24
C ARG A 35 -1.29 -12.41 26.02
N ASP A 36 -1.29 -13.74 26.23
CA ASP A 36 -0.22 -14.44 26.96
C ASP A 36 1.14 -14.36 26.22
N ILE A 37 1.14 -14.34 24.88
CA ILE A 37 2.35 -14.12 24.08
C ILE A 37 2.95 -12.74 24.38
N VAL A 38 2.12 -11.69 24.37
CA VAL A 38 2.57 -10.33 24.65
C VAL A 38 3.02 -10.16 26.10
N ALA A 39 2.26 -10.73 27.05
CA ALA A 39 2.60 -10.70 28.48
C ALA A 39 3.97 -11.33 28.78
N LYS A 40 4.34 -12.37 28.04
CA LYS A 40 5.65 -13.02 28.20
C LYS A 40 6.81 -12.11 27.79
N ASP A 41 6.64 -11.34 26.71
CA ASP A 41 7.70 -10.48 26.18
C ASP A 41 7.69 -9.06 26.81
N TYR A 42 6.54 -8.62 27.33
CA TYR A 42 6.34 -7.35 28.02
C TYR A 42 5.66 -7.57 29.39
N PRO A 43 6.40 -8.00 30.44
CA PRO A 43 5.82 -8.33 31.72
C PRO A 43 5.06 -7.19 32.40
N ASP A 44 5.48 -5.94 32.18
CA ASP A 44 4.85 -4.73 32.72
C ASP A 44 3.64 -4.26 31.91
N CYS A 45 3.34 -4.90 30.77
CA CYS A 45 2.23 -4.52 29.89
C CYS A 45 0.90 -5.03 30.49
N LYS A 46 -0.08 -4.14 30.60
CA LYS A 46 -1.42 -4.50 31.06
C LYS A 46 -2.21 -5.21 29.97
N MET A 47 -2.82 -6.35 30.30
CA MET A 47 -3.58 -7.18 29.37
C MET A 47 -5.07 -6.97 29.49
N PHE A 48 -5.75 -6.66 28.40
CA PHE A 48 -7.19 -6.41 28.35
C PHE A 48 -7.89 -7.38 27.42
N ARG A 49 -9.09 -7.81 27.79
CA ARG A 49 -10.00 -8.53 26.91
C ARG A 49 -10.91 -7.55 26.15
N GLN A 50 -11.36 -6.51 26.83
CA GLN A 50 -12.28 -5.51 26.27
C GLN A 50 -11.50 -4.24 25.91
N PHE A 51 -11.78 -3.71 24.73
CA PHE A 51 -11.10 -2.51 24.26
C PHE A 51 -11.47 -1.25 25.06
N ALA A 52 -12.73 -1.17 25.51
CA ALA A 52 -13.18 -0.06 26.35
C ALA A 52 -12.35 0.06 27.62
N ASP A 53 -12.08 -1.08 28.29
CA ASP A 53 -11.30 -1.10 29.53
C ASP A 53 -9.84 -0.66 29.27
N MET A 54 -9.25 -1.05 28.13
CA MET A 54 -7.91 -0.61 27.75
C MET A 54 -7.85 0.91 27.53
N LEU A 55 -8.91 1.51 26.98
CA LEU A 55 -8.97 2.96 26.72
C LEU A 55 -9.14 3.81 28.00
N ASP A 56 -9.34 3.22 29.16
CA ASP A 56 -9.34 3.92 30.44
C ASP A 56 -7.95 4.02 31.07
N GLU A 57 -6.92 3.40 30.46
CA GLU A 57 -5.52 3.54 30.89
C GLU A 57 -4.99 4.94 30.58
N ARG A 58 -4.23 5.51 31.53
CA ARG A 58 -3.75 6.90 31.47
C ARG A 58 -2.44 7.08 30.69
N ASP A 59 -1.62 6.02 30.63
CA ASP A 59 -0.25 6.11 30.11
C ASP A 59 -0.13 5.73 28.62
N ILE A 60 -1.23 5.93 27.85
CA ILE A 60 -1.29 5.64 26.41
C ILE A 60 -1.15 6.95 25.61
N ASP A 61 -0.09 7.07 24.82
CA ASP A 61 0.06 8.15 23.84
C ASP A 61 -0.60 7.82 22.49
N LEU A 62 -0.45 6.55 22.06
CA LEU A 62 -0.89 6.04 20.76
C LEU A 62 -1.61 4.72 20.91
N VAL A 63 -2.78 4.62 20.34
CA VAL A 63 -3.53 3.36 20.17
C VAL A 63 -3.31 2.81 18.76
N ASP A 64 -2.67 1.67 18.67
CA ASP A 64 -2.44 0.94 17.42
C ASP A 64 -3.54 -0.12 17.24
N ILE A 65 -4.32 -0.01 16.15
CA ILE A 65 -5.50 -0.83 15.87
C ILE A 65 -5.23 -1.72 14.66
N ALA A 66 -5.13 -3.04 14.93
CA ALA A 66 -4.90 -4.10 13.94
C ALA A 66 -5.94 -5.22 14.04
N THR A 67 -7.20 -4.86 14.16
CA THR A 67 -8.35 -5.77 14.24
C THR A 67 -8.83 -6.23 12.86
N CYS A 68 -9.95 -6.97 12.79
CA CYS A 68 -10.62 -7.21 11.51
C CYS A 68 -11.12 -5.89 10.92
N THR A 69 -11.10 -5.78 9.59
CA THR A 69 -11.49 -4.54 8.90
C THR A 69 -12.90 -4.08 9.25
N SER A 70 -13.83 -5.02 9.45
CA SER A 70 -15.20 -4.72 9.88
C SER A 70 -15.29 -3.95 11.21
N ASP A 71 -14.27 -4.04 12.05
CA ASP A 71 -14.24 -3.40 13.37
C ASP A 71 -13.40 -2.11 13.39
N HIS A 72 -12.70 -1.78 12.31
CA HIS A 72 -11.77 -0.65 12.24
C HIS A 72 -12.44 0.67 12.62
N VAL A 73 -13.57 0.98 11.98
CA VAL A 73 -14.30 2.24 12.20
C VAL A 73 -14.75 2.37 13.65
N LYS A 74 -15.36 1.31 14.19
CA LYS A 74 -15.82 1.28 15.58
C LYS A 74 -14.67 1.55 16.56
N HIS A 75 -13.57 0.82 16.42
CA HIS A 75 -12.44 0.94 17.33
C HIS A 75 -11.73 2.29 17.19
N ALA A 76 -11.52 2.78 15.97
CA ALA A 76 -10.92 4.08 15.73
C ALA A 76 -11.78 5.22 16.31
N MET A 77 -13.11 5.17 16.14
CA MET A 77 -14.03 6.12 16.73
C MET A 77 -13.96 6.13 18.26
N MET A 78 -13.85 4.97 18.91
CA MET A 78 -13.71 4.87 20.37
C MET A 78 -12.40 5.52 20.84
N SER A 79 -11.28 5.22 20.19
CA SER A 79 -9.97 5.76 20.51
C SER A 79 -9.91 7.28 20.32
N LEU A 80 -10.37 7.78 19.16
CA LEU A 80 -10.38 9.20 18.84
C LEU A 80 -11.27 10.03 19.77
N LYS A 81 -12.44 9.50 20.18
CA LYS A 81 -13.33 10.16 21.15
C LYS A 81 -12.70 10.31 22.53
N LYS A 82 -11.81 9.40 22.92
CA LYS A 82 -11.00 9.49 24.15
C LYS A 82 -9.79 10.43 24.01
N GLY A 83 -9.53 10.95 22.80
CA GLY A 83 -8.46 11.91 22.52
C GLY A 83 -7.07 11.30 22.28
N TYR A 84 -6.98 9.98 22.11
CA TYR A 84 -5.71 9.32 21.78
C TYR A 84 -5.26 9.56 20.35
N TRP A 85 -3.95 9.61 20.10
CA TRP A 85 -3.44 9.32 18.79
C TRP A 85 -3.86 7.90 18.40
N THR A 86 -4.34 7.74 17.18
CA THR A 86 -4.86 6.47 16.70
C THR A 86 -4.15 6.10 15.41
N LEU A 87 -3.41 4.99 15.41
CA LEU A 87 -2.91 4.36 14.19
C LEU A 87 -3.85 3.23 13.81
N LEU A 88 -4.35 3.26 12.60
CA LEU A 88 -5.33 2.30 12.09
C LEU A 88 -4.73 1.50 10.93
N GLU A 89 -4.84 0.17 10.98
CA GLU A 89 -4.50 -0.70 9.86
C GLU A 89 -5.34 -0.41 8.62
N THR A 90 -4.76 -0.70 7.46
CA THR A 90 -5.43 -0.56 6.15
C THR A 90 -6.32 -1.78 5.84
N PRO A 91 -7.44 -1.57 5.15
CA PRO A 91 -8.06 -0.30 4.79
C PRO A 91 -8.71 0.39 6.01
N MET A 92 -8.74 1.73 6.01
CA MET A 92 -9.33 2.45 7.14
C MET A 92 -10.83 2.18 7.34
N ALA A 93 -11.53 1.83 6.28
CA ALA A 93 -12.95 1.54 6.26
C ALA A 93 -13.31 0.67 5.04
N LEU A 94 -14.52 0.08 5.04
CA LEU A 94 -15.06 -0.71 3.93
C LEU A 94 -15.96 0.10 2.99
N THR A 95 -16.50 1.22 3.47
CA THR A 95 -17.38 2.10 2.71
C THR A 95 -16.86 3.53 2.70
N LEU A 96 -17.25 4.29 1.70
CA LEU A 96 -16.91 5.72 1.63
C LEU A 96 -17.55 6.50 2.78
N ASP A 97 -18.79 6.17 3.15
CA ASP A 97 -19.51 6.84 4.24
C ASP A 97 -18.77 6.64 5.58
N ASP A 98 -18.32 5.44 5.87
CA ASP A 98 -17.52 5.13 7.05
C ASP A 98 -16.17 5.87 7.04
N ALA A 99 -15.52 5.96 5.89
CA ALA A 99 -14.27 6.71 5.74
C ALA A 99 -14.50 8.22 6.01
N GLN A 100 -15.61 8.79 5.52
CA GLN A 100 -15.99 10.17 5.78
C GLN A 100 -16.37 10.40 7.25
N LEU A 101 -17.05 9.42 7.88
CA LEU A 101 -17.34 9.45 9.31
C LEU A 101 -16.06 9.53 10.15
N LEU A 102 -15.07 8.68 9.84
CA LEU A 102 -13.75 8.71 10.49
C LEU A 102 -13.03 10.03 10.27
N ARG A 103 -13.06 10.57 9.03
CA ARG A 103 -12.50 11.89 8.73
C ARG A 103 -13.10 12.98 9.60
N GLY A 104 -14.44 13.02 9.71
CA GLY A 104 -15.14 13.99 10.56
C GLY A 104 -14.77 13.86 12.04
N GLN A 105 -14.58 12.65 12.55
CA GLN A 105 -14.13 12.44 13.92
C GLN A 105 -12.63 12.82 14.08
N ALA A 106 -11.78 12.51 13.12
CA ALA A 106 -10.36 12.89 13.16
C ALA A 106 -10.21 14.40 13.27
N GLN A 107 -10.97 15.18 12.48
CA GLN A 107 -10.99 16.66 12.56
C GLN A 107 -11.38 17.15 13.96
N LYS A 108 -12.41 16.55 14.59
CA LYS A 108 -12.83 16.88 15.97
C LYS A 108 -11.77 16.51 17.02
N SER A 109 -10.91 15.57 16.70
CA SER A 109 -9.83 15.04 17.57
C SER A 109 -8.45 15.60 17.17
N MET A 110 -8.37 16.84 16.70
CA MET A 110 -7.11 17.51 16.30
C MET A 110 -6.29 16.71 15.27
N ASN A 111 -6.95 16.02 14.33
CA ASN A 111 -6.37 15.19 13.29
C ASN A 111 -5.45 14.06 13.81
N ARG A 112 -5.79 13.47 14.97
CA ARG A 112 -5.03 12.40 15.60
C ARG A 112 -5.27 11.01 15.01
N LEU A 113 -5.66 10.91 13.75
CA LEU A 113 -5.80 9.64 13.02
C LEU A 113 -4.69 9.48 12.01
N LEU A 114 -3.92 8.42 12.16
CA LEU A 114 -2.91 7.95 11.21
C LEU A 114 -3.39 6.63 10.61
N VAL A 115 -3.22 6.44 9.31
CA VAL A 115 -3.53 5.17 8.65
C VAL A 115 -2.23 4.50 8.21
N LEU A 116 -2.12 3.21 8.49
CA LEU A 116 -0.92 2.45 8.17
C LEU A 116 -0.79 2.26 6.66
N GLN A 117 0.35 2.69 6.10
CA GLN A 117 0.67 2.59 4.67
C GLN A 117 2.17 2.27 4.49
N ARG A 118 2.52 1.03 4.74
CA ARG A 118 3.92 0.58 4.71
C ARG A 118 4.51 0.59 3.30
N GLY A 119 3.69 0.34 2.30
CA GLY A 119 4.11 0.28 0.91
C GLY A 119 4.78 1.55 0.41
N LEU A 120 4.39 2.71 0.92
CA LEU A 120 5.03 3.99 0.58
C LEU A 120 6.49 4.11 1.05
N PHE A 121 6.88 3.29 2.03
CA PHE A 121 8.24 3.26 2.58
C PHE A 121 9.04 2.06 2.06
N ALA A 122 8.45 1.19 1.26
CA ALA A 122 9.14 0.07 0.66
C ALA A 122 10.25 0.57 -0.29
N PRO A 123 11.44 -0.05 -0.30
CA PRO A 123 12.57 0.45 -1.07
C PRO A 123 12.31 0.43 -2.57
N ASP A 124 11.62 -0.56 -3.08
CA ASP A 124 11.18 -0.67 -4.48
C ASP A 124 10.22 0.46 -4.88
N PHE A 125 9.26 0.84 -4.01
CA PHE A 125 8.41 2.01 -4.23
C PHE A 125 9.22 3.32 -4.26
N GLN A 126 10.18 3.48 -3.32
CA GLN A 126 11.04 4.67 -3.29
C GLN A 126 11.87 4.79 -4.58
N LEU A 127 12.40 3.68 -5.09
CA LEU A 127 13.08 3.64 -6.38
C LEU A 127 12.12 4.00 -7.53
N ALA A 128 10.95 3.39 -7.58
CA ALA A 128 9.95 3.69 -8.60
C ALA A 128 9.60 5.19 -8.59
N LYS A 129 9.38 5.76 -7.41
CA LYS A 129 9.09 7.19 -7.25
C LYS A 129 10.23 8.09 -7.74
N MET A 130 11.47 7.73 -7.44
CA MET A 130 12.66 8.45 -7.92
C MET A 130 12.73 8.40 -9.46
N MET A 131 12.42 7.26 -10.06
CA MET A 131 12.49 7.07 -11.51
C MET A 131 11.39 7.78 -12.28
N MET A 132 10.26 8.16 -11.66
CA MET A 132 9.20 8.93 -12.32
C MET A 132 9.68 10.30 -12.85
N THR A 133 10.75 10.83 -12.29
CA THR A 133 11.32 12.13 -12.69
C THR A 133 12.73 12.02 -13.28
N ASP A 134 13.20 10.80 -13.57
CA ASP A 134 14.52 10.61 -14.16
C ASP A 134 14.55 11.08 -15.62
N PRO A 135 15.38 12.09 -15.96
CA PRO A 135 15.39 12.68 -17.31
C PRO A 135 15.82 11.69 -18.41
N ARG A 136 16.52 10.61 -18.07
CA ARG A 136 16.93 9.59 -19.04
C ARG A 136 15.75 8.82 -19.63
N LEU A 137 14.65 8.69 -18.86
CA LEU A 137 13.45 8.00 -19.31
C LEU A 137 12.62 8.81 -20.34
N GLY A 138 12.70 10.15 -20.29
CA GLY A 138 11.76 11.00 -21.03
C GLY A 138 10.36 10.97 -20.41
N GLN A 139 9.33 11.17 -21.21
CA GLN A 139 7.94 11.19 -20.72
C GLN A 139 7.47 9.80 -20.35
N VAL A 140 7.07 9.62 -19.09
CA VAL A 140 6.43 8.38 -18.62
C VAL A 140 5.01 8.29 -19.19
N HIS A 141 4.63 7.12 -19.71
CA HIS A 141 3.28 6.87 -20.25
C HIS A 141 2.57 5.72 -19.54
N GLN A 142 3.31 4.81 -18.85
CA GLN A 142 2.70 3.72 -18.11
C GLN A 142 3.51 3.37 -16.85
N VAL A 143 2.80 3.14 -15.75
CA VAL A 143 3.32 2.52 -14.52
C VAL A 143 2.62 1.18 -14.34
N ARG A 144 3.38 0.11 -14.08
CA ARG A 144 2.83 -1.18 -13.70
C ARG A 144 3.23 -1.50 -12.27
N ILE A 145 2.27 -1.94 -11.48
CA ILE A 145 2.45 -2.33 -10.09
C ILE A 145 1.90 -3.74 -9.93
N ARG A 146 2.74 -4.67 -9.46
CA ARG A 146 2.37 -6.07 -9.27
C ARG A 146 2.75 -6.57 -7.91
N LYS A 147 1.81 -7.28 -7.31
CA LYS A 147 2.05 -8.07 -6.11
C LYS A 147 1.49 -9.47 -6.33
N GLU A 148 2.38 -10.41 -6.46
CA GLU A 148 2.07 -11.82 -6.77
C GLU A 148 2.43 -12.69 -5.59
N ASP A 149 1.52 -13.62 -5.25
CA ASP A 149 1.75 -14.64 -4.23
C ASP A 149 0.83 -15.84 -4.49
N PHE A 150 1.07 -16.96 -3.81
CA PHE A 150 0.14 -18.08 -3.79
C PHE A 150 -0.35 -18.28 -2.35
N ILE A 151 -1.55 -17.77 -2.05
CA ILE A 151 -2.08 -17.74 -0.70
C ILE A 151 -3.47 -18.39 -0.67
N ARG A 152 -3.57 -19.60 -0.10
CA ARG A 152 -4.84 -20.25 0.20
C ARG A 152 -5.35 -19.80 1.57
N ARG A 153 -6.08 -18.67 1.59
CA ARG A 153 -6.63 -18.14 2.83
C ARG A 153 -7.84 -18.93 3.30
N ASP A 154 -7.87 -19.17 4.63
CA ASP A 154 -8.97 -19.77 5.38
C ASP A 154 -9.46 -18.90 6.55
N ASP A 155 -8.90 -17.68 6.67
CA ASP A 155 -9.21 -16.70 7.72
C ASP A 155 -10.32 -15.69 7.30
N TRP A 156 -10.65 -14.75 8.18
CA TRP A 156 -11.68 -13.73 7.92
C TRP A 156 -11.42 -12.90 6.64
N GLN A 157 -10.16 -12.80 6.19
CA GLN A 157 -9.79 -12.05 4.98
C GLN A 157 -10.28 -12.72 3.68
N CYS A 158 -10.73 -13.98 3.74
CA CYS A 158 -11.39 -14.65 2.61
C CYS A 158 -12.93 -14.63 2.70
N VAL A 159 -13.52 -13.87 3.65
CA VAL A 159 -14.96 -13.82 3.89
C VAL A 159 -15.52 -12.43 3.60
N LYS A 160 -16.34 -12.28 2.56
CA LYS A 160 -16.89 -10.98 2.10
C LYS A 160 -17.61 -10.21 3.23
N ARG A 161 -18.48 -10.87 3.99
CA ARG A 161 -19.27 -10.23 5.07
C ARG A 161 -18.41 -9.65 6.20
N LEU A 162 -17.17 -10.10 6.35
CA LEU A 162 -16.20 -9.60 7.34
C LEU A 162 -15.24 -8.55 6.77
N GLY A 163 -15.48 -8.09 5.54
CA GLY A 163 -14.63 -7.13 4.85
C GLY A 163 -13.38 -7.76 4.23
N GLY A 164 -13.43 -9.07 3.96
CA GLY A 164 -12.38 -9.77 3.23
C GLY A 164 -12.39 -9.45 1.74
N GLY A 165 -11.32 -9.86 1.07
CA GLY A 165 -11.11 -9.72 -0.37
C GLY A 165 -9.94 -8.83 -0.73
N ALA A 166 -9.28 -9.20 -1.82
CA ALA A 166 -8.08 -8.54 -2.34
C ALA A 166 -8.28 -7.04 -2.60
N ALA A 167 -9.49 -6.63 -3.01
CA ALA A 167 -9.83 -5.21 -3.20
C ALA A 167 -9.60 -4.37 -1.93
N TYR A 168 -9.75 -4.97 -0.75
CA TYR A 168 -9.56 -4.29 0.52
C TYR A 168 -8.17 -4.55 1.11
N TYR A 169 -7.78 -5.81 1.35
CA TYR A 169 -6.55 -6.09 2.11
C TYR A 169 -5.26 -5.88 1.32
N ALA A 170 -5.32 -5.81 -0.02
CA ALA A 170 -4.15 -5.62 -0.87
C ALA A 170 -4.24 -4.36 -1.74
N MET A 171 -5.38 -4.16 -2.44
CA MET A 171 -5.46 -3.11 -3.44
C MET A 171 -5.48 -1.70 -2.84
N THR A 172 -6.00 -1.49 -1.63
CA THR A 172 -5.97 -0.14 -1.01
C THR A 172 -4.55 0.38 -0.85
N ASP A 173 -3.58 -0.46 -0.50
CA ASP A 173 -2.17 -0.09 -0.41
C ASP A 173 -1.57 0.17 -1.82
N LEU A 174 -1.81 -0.74 -2.77
CA LEU A 174 -1.31 -0.61 -4.14
C LEU A 174 -1.92 0.60 -4.88
N LEU A 175 -3.19 0.91 -4.63
CA LEU A 175 -3.87 2.08 -5.20
C LEU A 175 -3.26 3.39 -4.70
N ILE A 176 -2.91 3.48 -3.41
CA ILE A 176 -2.21 4.65 -2.87
C ILE A 176 -0.83 4.80 -3.52
N GLN A 177 -0.09 3.70 -3.69
CA GLN A 177 1.18 3.72 -4.40
C GLN A 177 1.01 4.21 -5.84
N ALA A 178 -0.01 3.71 -6.55
CA ALA A 178 -0.32 4.15 -7.91
C ALA A 178 -0.64 5.64 -7.97
N MET A 179 -1.53 6.14 -7.09
CA MET A 179 -1.89 7.56 -7.03
C MET A 179 -0.69 8.46 -6.72
N ARG A 180 0.30 7.97 -5.96
CA ARG A 180 1.51 8.71 -5.64
C ARG A 180 2.56 8.72 -6.76
N LEU A 181 2.44 7.81 -7.72
CA LEU A 181 3.27 7.77 -8.93
C LEU A 181 2.62 8.51 -10.10
N LEU A 182 1.30 8.54 -10.18
CA LEU A 182 0.59 9.23 -11.26
C LEU A 182 0.75 10.76 -11.16
N PRO A 183 0.91 11.47 -12.29
CA PRO A 183 1.09 12.93 -12.33
C PRO A 183 -0.16 13.72 -11.93
N SER A 184 -1.34 13.11 -12.07
CA SER A 184 -2.64 13.71 -11.72
C SER A 184 -3.64 12.61 -11.31
N PRO A 185 -4.76 12.97 -10.64
CA PRO A 185 -5.78 12.00 -10.27
C PRO A 185 -6.34 11.24 -11.47
N PRO A 186 -6.66 9.94 -11.33
CA PRO A 186 -7.24 9.16 -12.40
C PRO A 186 -8.66 9.65 -12.75
N VAL A 187 -8.96 9.69 -14.05
CA VAL A 187 -10.28 10.09 -14.59
C VAL A 187 -11.05 8.92 -15.20
N GLN A 188 -10.39 7.81 -15.46
CA GLN A 188 -10.98 6.57 -15.94
C GLN A 188 -10.44 5.38 -15.17
N MET A 189 -11.29 4.40 -14.92
CA MET A 189 -10.95 3.15 -14.26
C MET A 189 -11.65 1.98 -14.94
N TRP A 190 -10.90 0.90 -15.14
CA TRP A 190 -11.41 -0.43 -15.44
C TRP A 190 -10.90 -1.39 -14.36
N SER A 191 -11.71 -2.38 -13.96
CA SER A 191 -11.28 -3.35 -12.95
C SER A 191 -11.87 -4.73 -13.15
N GLU A 192 -11.15 -5.74 -12.66
CA GLU A 192 -11.55 -7.13 -12.62
C GLU A 192 -11.24 -7.73 -11.24
N LEU A 193 -12.16 -8.53 -10.71
CA LEU A 193 -12.00 -9.29 -9.47
C LEU A 193 -12.30 -10.78 -9.75
N LYS A 194 -11.48 -11.68 -9.17
CA LYS A 194 -11.66 -13.13 -9.28
C LYS A 194 -11.33 -13.82 -7.96
N ARG A 195 -11.87 -15.02 -7.79
CA ARG A 195 -11.44 -15.96 -6.77
C ARG A 195 -10.70 -17.10 -7.45
N LEU A 196 -9.44 -17.29 -7.10
CA LEU A 196 -8.54 -18.28 -7.72
C LEU A 196 -8.20 -19.43 -6.76
N ALA A 197 -7.60 -19.10 -5.60
CA ALA A 197 -7.09 -20.08 -4.64
C ALA A 197 -7.71 -19.96 -3.24
N SER A 198 -8.40 -18.86 -2.94
CA SER A 198 -9.05 -18.60 -1.65
C SER A 198 -10.11 -19.64 -1.31
N LEU A 199 -10.15 -20.06 -0.03
CA LEU A 199 -11.12 -21.07 0.47
C LEU A 199 -12.47 -20.45 0.83
N GLY A 200 -12.56 -19.14 0.98
CA GLY A 200 -13.80 -18.42 1.28
C GLY A 200 -14.55 -17.96 0.03
N ASP A 201 -15.43 -16.98 0.22
CA ASP A 201 -16.27 -16.39 -0.84
C ASP A 201 -15.71 -15.06 -1.39
N ALA A 202 -14.66 -14.50 -0.77
CA ALA A 202 -14.04 -13.26 -1.21
C ALA A 202 -12.97 -13.51 -2.29
N GLU A 203 -12.73 -12.47 -3.10
CA GLU A 203 -11.71 -12.46 -4.15
C GLU A 203 -10.29 -12.47 -3.57
N ASP A 204 -9.38 -13.13 -4.29
CA ASP A 204 -7.93 -13.15 -4.05
C ASP A 204 -7.12 -12.73 -5.29
N TYR A 205 -7.82 -12.29 -6.33
CA TYR A 205 -7.28 -11.62 -7.50
C TYR A 205 -8.01 -10.30 -7.71
N ALA A 206 -7.24 -9.24 -7.94
CA ALA A 206 -7.77 -7.94 -8.27
C ALA A 206 -6.83 -7.24 -9.28
N HIS A 207 -7.40 -6.74 -10.37
CA HIS A 207 -6.69 -6.00 -11.39
C HIS A 207 -7.44 -4.69 -11.67
N VAL A 208 -6.71 -3.59 -11.75
CA VAL A 208 -7.26 -2.28 -12.09
C VAL A 208 -6.34 -1.53 -13.05
N CYS A 209 -6.94 -0.94 -14.07
CA CYS A 209 -6.29 0.02 -14.96
C CYS A 209 -6.84 1.42 -14.65
N LEU A 210 -5.96 2.35 -14.29
CA LEU A 210 -6.26 3.76 -14.06
C LEU A 210 -5.67 4.59 -15.17
N LYS A 211 -6.38 5.63 -15.61
CA LYS A 211 -5.89 6.58 -16.62
C LYS A 211 -6.09 8.01 -16.15
N THR A 212 -5.05 8.83 -16.30
CA THR A 212 -5.07 10.27 -16.01
C THR A 212 -5.44 11.10 -17.22
N ARG A 213 -5.71 12.40 -17.01
CA ARG A 213 -5.91 13.36 -18.11
C ARG A 213 -4.65 13.57 -18.94
N ASP A 214 -3.48 13.39 -18.34
CA ASP A 214 -2.16 13.50 -19.00
C ASP A 214 -1.79 12.24 -19.78
N TYR A 215 -2.76 11.35 -20.01
CA TYR A 215 -2.60 10.08 -20.73
C TYR A 215 -1.61 9.09 -20.11
N VAL A 216 -1.19 9.29 -18.85
CA VAL A 216 -0.43 8.31 -18.12
C VAL A 216 -1.39 7.27 -17.54
N SER A 217 -1.06 5.99 -17.71
CA SER A 217 -1.84 4.88 -17.14
C SER A 217 -1.10 4.19 -16.00
N ALA A 218 -1.85 3.72 -14.99
CA ALA A 218 -1.36 2.75 -14.02
C ALA A 218 -2.10 1.42 -14.20
N ASP A 219 -1.33 0.35 -14.29
CA ASP A 219 -1.78 -1.04 -14.42
C ASP A 219 -1.39 -1.74 -13.10
N VAL A 220 -2.38 -1.96 -12.22
CA VAL A 220 -2.17 -2.39 -10.84
C VAL A 220 -2.82 -3.76 -10.64
N GLU A 221 -2.03 -4.74 -10.23
CA GLU A 221 -2.49 -6.11 -10.05
C GLU A 221 -2.06 -6.67 -8.69
N PHE A 222 -3.00 -7.31 -8.00
CA PHE A 222 -2.75 -8.27 -6.93
C PHE A 222 -3.22 -9.64 -7.38
N ASN A 223 -2.33 -10.64 -7.32
CA ASN A 223 -2.64 -12.01 -7.70
C ASN A 223 -2.27 -12.98 -6.56
N GLY A 224 -3.27 -13.39 -5.78
CA GLY A 224 -3.12 -14.34 -4.68
C GLY A 224 -3.11 -15.83 -5.11
N GLY A 225 -3.31 -16.11 -6.40
CA GLY A 225 -3.26 -17.44 -6.99
C GLY A 225 -2.08 -17.66 -7.95
N CYS A 226 -1.04 -16.82 -7.88
CA CYS A 226 0.11 -16.92 -8.77
C CYS A 226 1.18 -17.86 -8.22
N LEU A 227 1.34 -19.03 -8.83
CA LEU A 227 2.38 -20.02 -8.50
C LEU A 227 3.57 -19.88 -9.48
N ALA A 228 4.12 -18.69 -9.63
CA ALA A 228 5.27 -18.47 -10.49
C ALA A 228 6.59 -18.74 -9.75
N SER A 229 7.53 -19.43 -10.43
CA SER A 229 8.90 -19.60 -9.94
C SER A 229 9.70 -18.30 -9.97
N GLU A 230 9.42 -17.46 -10.97
CA GLU A 230 9.96 -16.10 -11.09
C GLU A 230 8.79 -15.10 -10.99
N ARG A 231 8.91 -14.19 -10.05
CA ARG A 231 7.91 -13.13 -9.86
C ARG A 231 8.16 -11.97 -10.83
N SER A 232 7.07 -11.38 -11.30
CA SER A 232 7.13 -10.13 -12.06
C SER A 232 7.78 -9.01 -11.24
N PRO A 233 8.41 -8.01 -11.87
CA PRO A 233 8.82 -6.80 -11.17
C PRO A 233 7.65 -6.20 -10.39
N SER A 234 7.89 -5.78 -9.14
CA SER A 234 6.85 -5.10 -8.33
C SER A 234 6.46 -3.75 -8.95
N PHE A 235 7.46 -3.06 -9.53
CA PHE A 235 7.23 -1.83 -10.29
C PHE A 235 7.95 -1.91 -11.64
N GLU A 236 7.23 -1.50 -12.70
CA GLU A 236 7.77 -1.27 -14.02
C GLU A 236 7.29 0.10 -14.52
N ILE A 237 8.23 1.00 -14.81
CA ILE A 237 7.95 2.34 -15.34
C ILE A 237 8.34 2.34 -16.79
N ARG A 238 7.37 2.60 -17.69
CA ARG A 238 7.56 2.67 -19.14
C ARG A 238 7.46 4.11 -19.60
N ALA A 239 8.43 4.52 -20.38
CA ALA A 239 8.57 5.87 -20.85
C ALA A 239 9.03 5.92 -22.32
N GLU A 240 9.06 7.10 -22.92
CA GLU A 240 9.43 7.31 -24.33
C GLU A 240 10.80 6.75 -24.71
N ARG A 241 11.75 6.83 -23.77
CA ARG A 241 13.15 6.48 -24.06
C ARG A 241 13.62 5.22 -23.33
N GLY A 242 12.78 4.57 -22.54
CA GLY A 242 13.21 3.37 -21.84
C GLY A 242 12.23 2.82 -20.82
N VAL A 243 12.74 1.86 -20.06
CA VAL A 243 11.98 1.13 -19.04
C VAL A 243 12.83 0.99 -17.78
N PHE A 244 12.22 1.24 -16.63
CA PHE A 244 12.81 0.89 -15.33
C PHE A 244 12.02 -0.27 -14.72
N LYS A 245 12.72 -1.22 -14.10
CA LYS A 245 12.14 -2.38 -13.42
C LYS A 245 12.80 -2.59 -12.06
N VAL A 246 12.00 -2.92 -11.05
CA VAL A 246 12.50 -3.27 -9.72
C VAL A 246 11.70 -4.43 -9.15
N ALA A 247 12.39 -5.37 -8.49
CA ALA A 247 11.76 -6.49 -7.80
C ALA A 247 11.21 -6.06 -6.43
N ALA A 248 10.25 -6.83 -5.90
CA ALA A 248 9.64 -6.56 -4.61
C ALA A 248 10.68 -6.47 -3.47
N GLY A 249 10.65 -5.36 -2.73
CA GLY A 249 11.54 -5.11 -1.60
C GLY A 249 13.01 -4.86 -1.94
N ALA A 250 13.37 -4.80 -3.22
CA ALA A 250 14.75 -4.56 -3.64
C ALA A 250 15.16 -3.08 -3.47
N THR A 251 16.41 -2.87 -3.09
CA THR A 251 17.06 -1.54 -2.99
C THR A 251 17.78 -1.13 -4.25
N GLU A 252 17.73 -1.98 -5.28
CA GLU A 252 18.32 -1.78 -6.59
C GLU A 252 17.36 -2.26 -7.68
N GLY A 253 17.24 -1.52 -8.76
CA GLY A 253 16.48 -1.84 -9.95
C GLY A 253 17.29 -1.70 -11.22
N VAL A 254 16.72 -2.08 -12.35
CA VAL A 254 17.37 -2.06 -13.67
C VAL A 254 16.71 -1.01 -14.54
N LEU A 255 17.51 -0.08 -15.04
CA LEU A 255 17.14 0.93 -16.01
C LEU A 255 17.71 0.55 -17.38
N SER A 256 16.85 0.40 -18.38
CA SER A 256 17.23 0.22 -19.78
C SER A 256 16.71 1.41 -20.59
N VAL A 257 17.60 2.19 -21.19
CA VAL A 257 17.27 3.42 -21.92
C VAL A 257 18.00 3.50 -23.25
N ILE A 258 17.39 4.12 -24.23
CA ILE A 258 18.06 4.52 -25.47
C ILE A 258 19.15 5.55 -25.11
N ASP A 259 20.35 5.37 -25.64
CA ASP A 259 21.48 6.27 -25.38
C ASP A 259 21.00 7.73 -25.43
N PRO A 260 21.20 8.54 -24.37
CA PRO A 260 20.78 9.94 -24.34
C PRO A 260 21.34 10.78 -25.50
N LYS A 261 22.48 10.39 -26.04
CA LYS A 261 23.11 11.05 -27.21
C LYS A 261 22.43 10.69 -28.54
N PHE A 262 21.63 9.61 -28.57
CA PHE A 262 20.94 9.19 -29.78
C PHE A 262 19.76 10.10 -30.06
N SER A 263 19.72 10.66 -31.29
CA SER A 263 18.59 11.44 -31.81
C SER A 263 17.81 10.61 -32.80
N PHE A 264 16.49 10.51 -32.59
CA PHE A 264 15.63 9.84 -33.56
C PHE A 264 15.68 10.54 -34.90
N PRO A 265 15.89 9.78 -36.01
CA PRO A 265 15.84 10.40 -37.37
C PRO A 265 14.47 11.02 -37.63
N ARG A 266 14.46 12.25 -38.15
CA ARG A 266 13.20 12.89 -38.54
C ARG A 266 12.63 12.13 -39.75
N ARG A 267 11.52 11.43 -39.51
CA ARG A 267 10.76 10.76 -40.60
C ARG A 267 9.41 11.43 -40.78
N ARG A 268 8.96 11.49 -42.01
CA ARG A 268 7.58 11.92 -42.35
C ARG A 268 6.73 10.67 -42.55
N SER A 269 5.53 10.66 -42.00
CA SER A 269 4.53 9.63 -42.31
C SER A 269 4.25 9.62 -43.81
N SER A 270 4.01 8.48 -44.39
CA SER A 270 3.67 8.33 -45.80
C SER A 270 2.54 7.33 -45.94
N VAL A 271 1.74 7.51 -47.00
CA VAL A 271 0.67 6.59 -47.40
C VAL A 271 1.18 5.41 -48.25
N ARG A 272 2.49 5.21 -48.32
CA ARG A 272 3.09 4.11 -49.08
C ARG A 272 2.72 2.78 -48.48
N THR A 273 2.58 1.76 -49.33
CA THR A 273 2.45 0.37 -48.90
C THR A 273 3.64 -0.01 -48.02
N PRO A 274 3.42 -0.71 -46.88
CA PRO A 274 4.53 -1.18 -46.02
C PRO A 274 5.54 -1.98 -46.86
N PRO A 275 6.84 -1.85 -46.60
CA PRO A 275 7.86 -2.67 -47.24
C PRO A 275 7.68 -4.15 -46.84
N LEU A 276 8.12 -5.05 -47.75
CA LEU A 276 8.05 -6.50 -47.53
C LEU A 276 8.99 -6.99 -46.41
N LYS A 277 9.97 -6.19 -46.00
CA LYS A 277 10.87 -6.48 -44.86
C LYS A 277 10.36 -5.78 -43.60
N ASP A 278 10.50 -6.44 -42.47
CA ASP A 278 10.21 -5.87 -41.18
C ASP A 278 10.94 -4.54 -40.98
N MET A 279 10.22 -3.56 -40.46
CA MET A 279 10.76 -2.24 -40.14
C MET A 279 11.31 -2.19 -38.72
N HIS A 280 12.17 -3.16 -38.37
CA HIS A 280 12.88 -3.10 -37.10
C HIS A 280 14.00 -2.06 -37.19
N GLU A 281 13.96 -1.09 -36.31
CA GLU A 281 15.07 -0.18 -36.06
C GLU A 281 15.84 -0.69 -34.86
N GLU A 282 17.15 -0.84 -34.99
CA GLU A 282 18.03 -1.09 -33.86
C GLU A 282 18.38 0.25 -33.19
N PHE A 283 18.17 0.31 -31.88
CA PHE A 283 18.51 1.48 -31.09
C PHE A 283 19.67 1.15 -30.15
N PRO A 284 20.61 2.09 -29.93
CA PRO A 284 21.68 1.90 -28.95
C PRO A 284 21.07 1.98 -27.53
N VAL A 285 20.81 0.80 -26.92
CA VAL A 285 20.25 0.69 -25.59
C VAL A 285 21.37 0.54 -24.56
N GLN A 286 21.35 1.35 -23.53
CA GLN A 286 22.19 1.24 -22.35
C GLN A 286 21.38 0.67 -21.21
N THR A 287 21.96 -0.32 -20.51
CA THR A 287 21.34 -0.92 -19.31
C THR A 287 22.26 -0.70 -18.12
N CYS A 288 21.71 -0.18 -17.03
CA CYS A 288 22.46 0.05 -15.78
C CYS A 288 21.60 -0.23 -14.55
N ALA A 289 22.28 -0.56 -13.45
CA ALA A 289 21.67 -0.64 -12.14
C ALA A 289 21.40 0.76 -11.59
N VAL A 290 20.30 0.91 -10.86
CA VAL A 290 19.93 2.12 -10.13
C VAL A 290 19.62 1.72 -8.70
N SER A 291 20.35 2.24 -7.75
CA SER A 291 20.19 1.94 -6.32
C SER A 291 19.64 3.13 -5.56
N LEU A 292 18.98 2.87 -4.43
CA LEU A 292 18.62 3.92 -3.49
C LEU A 292 19.90 4.63 -2.97
N PRO A 293 19.84 5.95 -2.76
CA PRO A 293 20.95 6.68 -2.15
C PRO A 293 21.34 6.08 -0.79
N LYS A 294 22.64 6.01 -0.50
CA LYS A 294 23.11 5.51 0.79
C LYS A 294 22.50 6.32 1.95
N GLY A 295 22.04 5.62 2.97
CA GLY A 295 21.41 6.25 4.13
C GLY A 295 19.92 6.58 3.98
N THR A 296 19.32 6.28 2.83
CA THR A 296 17.85 6.39 2.69
C THR A 296 17.15 5.47 3.68
N LEU A 297 16.37 6.05 4.59
CA LEU A 297 15.56 5.29 5.52
C LEU A 297 14.35 4.71 4.78
N HIS A 298 14.17 3.42 4.85
CA HIS A 298 13.10 2.70 4.16
C HIS A 298 12.52 1.55 5.00
N GLY A 299 11.43 0.95 4.53
CA GLY A 299 10.77 -0.18 5.17
C GLY A 299 10.04 0.18 6.48
N PRO A 300 9.75 -0.83 7.33
CA PRO A 300 8.98 -0.61 8.55
C PRO A 300 9.58 0.42 9.51
N SER A 301 10.91 0.45 9.64
CA SER A 301 11.59 1.43 10.53
C SER A 301 11.37 2.87 10.07
N ALA A 302 11.31 3.14 8.76
CA ALA A 302 11.00 4.46 8.23
C ALA A 302 9.56 4.88 8.58
N PHE A 303 8.59 3.98 8.35
CA PHE A 303 7.20 4.24 8.69
C PHE A 303 7.02 4.59 10.18
N TRP A 304 7.53 3.73 11.07
CA TRP A 304 7.39 3.91 12.51
C TRP A 304 8.15 5.13 13.05
N LYS A 305 9.26 5.51 12.41
CA LYS A 305 9.95 6.77 12.71
C LYS A 305 9.05 7.98 12.44
N HIS A 306 8.32 7.99 11.32
CA HIS A 306 7.35 9.05 11.02
C HIS A 306 6.17 9.06 11.99
N VAL A 307 5.66 7.88 12.41
CA VAL A 307 4.64 7.79 13.45
C VAL A 307 5.15 8.42 14.75
N TYR A 308 6.35 8.06 15.19
CA TYR A 308 6.97 8.63 16.39
C TYR A 308 7.11 10.15 16.30
N ASP A 309 7.67 10.66 15.21
CA ASP A 309 7.89 12.09 15.02
C ASP A 309 6.57 12.87 15.00
N THR A 310 5.54 12.34 14.34
CA THR A 310 4.21 12.95 14.31
C THR A 310 3.59 13.02 15.71
N VAL A 311 3.64 11.93 16.46
CA VAL A 311 3.04 11.85 17.80
C VAL A 311 3.80 12.73 18.82
N ARG A 312 5.13 12.77 18.75
CA ARG A 312 5.99 13.45 19.75
C ARG A 312 6.34 14.88 19.41
N THR A 313 6.51 15.21 18.14
CA THR A 313 7.00 16.53 17.70
C THR A 313 6.03 17.26 16.79
N ALA A 314 4.84 16.72 16.56
CA ALA A 314 3.86 17.25 15.61
C ALA A 314 4.40 17.41 14.18
N ALA A 315 5.41 16.61 13.80
CA ALA A 315 5.91 16.58 12.44
C ALA A 315 4.79 16.12 11.48
N PRO A 316 4.70 16.68 10.26
CA PRO A 316 3.70 16.27 9.29
C PRO A 316 3.83 14.77 8.96
N PHE A 317 2.73 14.04 9.03
CA PHE A 317 2.71 12.65 8.59
C PHE A 317 2.73 12.60 7.04
N PRO A 318 3.55 11.74 6.42
CA PRO A 318 3.74 11.74 4.96
C PRO A 318 2.51 11.38 4.14
N LEU A 319 1.56 10.66 4.75
CA LEU A 319 0.31 10.27 4.12
C LEU A 319 -0.82 11.19 4.61
N GLN A 320 -1.57 11.76 3.67
CA GLN A 320 -2.77 12.52 3.99
C GLN A 320 -3.96 11.56 4.10
N LEU A 321 -4.91 11.87 4.97
CA LEU A 321 -6.11 11.04 5.17
C LEU A 321 -6.96 10.95 3.89
N GLU A 322 -6.94 11.98 3.07
CA GLU A 322 -7.59 12.07 1.77
C GLU A 322 -7.12 10.99 0.79
N ASP A 323 -5.84 10.63 0.80
CA ASP A 323 -5.30 9.55 -0.04
C ASP A 323 -5.92 8.20 0.33
N THR A 324 -6.09 7.95 1.64
CA THR A 324 -6.72 6.70 2.12
C THR A 324 -8.21 6.65 1.84
N ILE A 325 -8.90 7.78 1.91
CA ILE A 325 -10.31 7.89 1.54
C ILE A 325 -10.50 7.62 0.04
N GLU A 326 -9.65 8.18 -0.81
CA GLU A 326 -9.72 7.92 -2.26
C GLU A 326 -9.41 6.45 -2.59
N ALA A 327 -8.46 5.81 -1.89
CA ALA A 327 -8.21 4.39 -2.06
C ALA A 327 -9.41 3.52 -1.64
N VAL A 328 -10.09 3.85 -0.55
CA VAL A 328 -11.34 3.18 -0.14
C VAL A 328 -12.43 3.35 -1.19
N LYS A 329 -12.57 4.55 -1.75
CA LYS A 329 -13.52 4.84 -2.83
C LYS A 329 -13.23 4.02 -4.09
N LEU A 330 -11.97 3.94 -4.53
CA LEU A 330 -11.57 3.13 -5.68
C LEU A 330 -11.79 1.64 -5.43
N ALA A 331 -11.44 1.13 -4.25
CA ALA A 331 -11.70 -0.26 -3.86
C ALA A 331 -13.20 -0.59 -3.86
N HIS A 332 -14.02 0.31 -3.35
CA HIS A 332 -15.48 0.18 -3.39
C HIS A 332 -16.01 0.17 -4.83
N LEU A 333 -15.51 1.06 -5.70
CA LEU A 333 -15.89 1.08 -7.12
C LEU A 333 -15.48 -0.22 -7.83
N MET A 334 -14.31 -0.78 -7.55
CA MET A 334 -13.89 -2.08 -8.08
C MET A 334 -14.93 -3.17 -7.75
N LYS A 335 -15.37 -3.23 -6.49
CA LYS A 335 -16.41 -4.20 -6.07
C LYS A 335 -17.74 -3.94 -6.74
N LYS A 336 -18.14 -2.68 -6.88
CA LYS A 336 -19.44 -2.31 -7.48
C LYS A 336 -19.49 -2.60 -8.98
N THR A 337 -18.41 -2.41 -9.71
CA THR A 337 -18.34 -2.56 -11.17
C THR A 337 -18.00 -3.97 -11.62
N SER A 338 -17.34 -4.77 -10.78
CA SER A 338 -17.04 -6.16 -11.06
C SER A 338 -18.27 -7.06 -10.89
N PRO A 339 -18.57 -7.99 -11.84
CA PRO A 339 -19.61 -9.01 -11.66
C PRO A 339 -19.38 -9.88 -10.41
N PHE A 340 -18.13 -10.09 -10.01
CA PHE A 340 -17.77 -10.87 -8.83
C PHE A 340 -18.02 -10.10 -7.51
N GLY A 341 -18.05 -8.78 -7.54
CA GLY A 341 -18.26 -7.94 -6.37
C GLY A 341 -19.72 -7.81 -5.92
N LYS A 342 -20.65 -8.29 -6.76
CA LYS A 342 -22.11 -8.24 -6.50
C LYS A 342 -22.62 -9.40 -5.66
#